data_06b0ef9ed54a79507a922919e473c3d8
#
_entry.id   06b0ef9ed54a79507a922919e473c3d8
#
_cell.length_a   1.000
_cell.length_b   1.000
_cell.length_c   1.000
_cell.angle_alpha   90.00
_cell.angle_beta   90.00
_cell.angle_gamma   90.00
#
_symmetry.space_group_name_H-M   'P 1'
#
loop_
_entity.id
_entity.type
_entity.pdbx_description
1 polymer ?
#
loop_
_entity_poly.entity_id
_entity_poly.type
_entity_poly.pdbx_seq_one_letter_code
_entity_poly.pdbx_strand_id
1 'polypeptide(L)'
;IYTNIIDQILCTDTPGFFDIILSDYDVQVLNGQDPDQYTITYHTSVDDAENGVNALENAYTVVDYIDLFVRIEDNITACYISNIDFTLTVEPKPLFTPPDQPIILCDEDTDGFTTIDISIVTEDIMRGPDGAIIEENIVTYHETAEDMNLGTNPIENPAAYVNIANPQILYVRIEDNMTP
;
A
#
# COMPACT_ATOMS: atom_id res chain seq x y z
N ILE A 1 21.75 -3.82 -17.33
CA ILE A 1 21.53 -2.54 -16.64
C ILE A 1 20.58 -2.86 -15.49
N TYR A 2 21.10 -2.75 -14.27
CA TYR A 2 20.33 -3.04 -13.05
C TYR A 2 19.59 -1.76 -12.64
N THR A 3 18.35 -1.88 -12.15
CA THR A 3 17.62 -0.76 -11.58
C THR A 3 17.75 -0.79 -10.07
N ASN A 4 17.98 0.36 -9.45
CA ASN A 4 17.77 0.48 -8.00
C ASN A 4 16.31 0.16 -7.72
N ILE A 5 16.06 -0.74 -6.80
CA ILE A 5 14.73 -0.94 -6.21
C ILE A 5 14.48 0.29 -5.35
N ILE A 6 13.25 0.80 -5.40
CA ILE A 6 12.83 1.92 -4.55
C ILE A 6 12.48 1.33 -3.18
N ASP A 7 12.83 2.05 -2.11
CA ASP A 7 12.36 1.75 -0.75
C ASP A 7 10.85 1.61 -0.72
N GLN A 8 10.34 0.66 0.04
CA GLN A 8 8.92 0.33 0.07
C GLN A 8 8.35 0.38 1.47
N ILE A 9 7.10 0.81 1.56
CA ILE A 9 6.31 0.79 2.78
C ILE A 9 5.33 -0.38 2.70
N LEU A 10 5.37 -1.24 3.71
CA LEU A 10 4.54 -2.42 3.87
C LEU A 10 3.45 -2.12 4.90
N CYS A 11 2.21 -1.88 4.42
CA CYS A 11 1.10 -1.57 5.31
C CYS A 11 0.47 -2.83 5.89
N THR A 12 0.33 -2.90 7.21
CA THR A 12 -0.19 -4.07 7.93
C THR A 12 -1.34 -3.73 8.87
N ASP A 13 -2.27 -4.70 9.05
CA ASP A 13 -3.31 -4.63 10.10
C ASP A 13 -2.74 -4.98 11.48
N THR A 14 -1.55 -5.61 11.54
CA THR A 14 -0.87 -5.99 12.78
C THR A 14 0.42 -5.20 12.89
N PRO A 15 0.46 -4.16 13.74
CA PRO A 15 1.64 -3.30 13.85
C PRO A 15 2.93 -4.07 14.17
N GLY A 16 4.02 -3.66 13.53
CA GLY A 16 5.38 -4.06 13.86
C GLY A 16 5.91 -5.27 13.10
N PHE A 17 5.12 -5.99 12.26
CA PHE A 17 5.66 -7.05 11.43
C PHE A 17 4.86 -7.32 10.16
N PHE A 18 5.56 -7.76 9.12
CA PHE A 18 4.99 -8.11 7.82
C PHE A 18 5.76 -9.29 7.21
N ASP A 19 5.03 -10.33 6.77
CA ASP A 19 5.62 -11.47 6.10
C ASP A 19 5.75 -11.22 4.60
N ILE A 20 6.95 -11.45 4.05
CA ILE A 20 7.27 -11.25 2.63
C ILE A 20 7.82 -12.52 2.01
N ILE A 21 7.78 -12.57 0.70
CA ILE A 21 8.49 -13.54 -0.12
C ILE A 21 9.56 -12.77 -0.92
N LEU A 22 10.82 -12.99 -0.61
CA LEU A 22 11.93 -12.23 -1.18
C LEU A 22 12.02 -12.36 -2.70
N SER A 23 11.70 -13.53 -3.26
CA SER A 23 11.69 -13.74 -4.71
C SER A 23 10.63 -12.91 -5.47
N ASP A 24 9.67 -12.29 -4.79
CA ASP A 24 8.72 -11.37 -5.43
C ASP A 24 9.42 -10.08 -5.94
N TYR A 25 10.58 -9.77 -5.39
CA TYR A 25 11.42 -8.63 -5.80
C TYR A 25 12.34 -8.96 -6.98
N ASP A 26 12.56 -10.24 -7.32
CA ASP A 26 13.51 -10.68 -8.35
C ASP A 26 13.22 -10.05 -9.72
N VAL A 27 11.95 -9.87 -10.07
CA VAL A 27 11.54 -9.25 -11.34
C VAL A 27 12.02 -7.81 -11.44
N GLN A 28 11.96 -7.06 -10.33
CA GLN A 28 12.44 -5.68 -10.27
C GLN A 28 13.97 -5.64 -10.29
N VAL A 29 14.62 -6.53 -9.53
CA VAL A 29 16.07 -6.67 -9.47
C VAL A 29 16.65 -6.96 -10.85
N LEU A 30 16.07 -7.91 -11.58
CA LEU A 30 16.56 -8.35 -12.89
C LEU A 30 16.25 -7.36 -14.03
N ASN A 31 15.24 -6.50 -13.84
CA ASN A 31 14.86 -5.49 -14.84
C ASN A 31 14.74 -6.04 -16.28
N GLY A 32 14.03 -7.16 -16.43
CA GLY A 32 13.78 -7.80 -17.72
C GLY A 32 14.88 -8.73 -18.22
N GLN A 33 15.91 -9.02 -17.42
CA GLN A 33 16.89 -10.06 -17.70
C GLN A 33 16.28 -11.44 -17.45
N ASP A 34 16.84 -12.46 -18.11
CA ASP A 34 16.39 -13.85 -18.00
C ASP A 34 16.71 -14.41 -16.59
N PRO A 35 15.70 -14.75 -15.77
CA PRO A 35 15.92 -15.24 -14.41
C PRO A 35 16.70 -16.56 -14.36
N ASP A 36 16.66 -17.38 -15.40
CA ASP A 36 17.38 -18.66 -15.44
C ASP A 36 18.91 -18.48 -15.53
N GLN A 37 19.37 -17.28 -15.89
CA GLN A 37 20.80 -16.98 -16.01
C GLN A 37 21.44 -16.54 -14.69
N TYR A 38 20.63 -16.16 -13.70
CA TYR A 38 21.15 -15.55 -12.47
C TYR A 38 20.62 -16.24 -11.22
N THR A 39 21.47 -16.26 -10.19
CA THR A 39 21.07 -16.57 -8.83
C THR A 39 21.00 -15.26 -8.05
N ILE A 40 19.85 -14.99 -7.41
CA ILE A 40 19.61 -13.80 -6.60
C ILE A 40 19.57 -14.23 -5.14
N THR A 41 20.28 -13.52 -4.29
CA THR A 41 20.24 -13.71 -2.84
C THR A 41 20.12 -12.38 -2.14
N TYR A 42 19.42 -12.38 -0.99
CA TYR A 42 19.15 -11.22 -0.17
C TYR A 42 19.87 -11.35 1.16
N HIS A 43 20.44 -10.27 1.65
CA HIS A 43 21.30 -10.23 2.83
C HIS A 43 20.96 -9.00 3.69
N THR A 44 21.36 -9.05 4.97
CA THR A 44 21.17 -7.94 5.92
C THR A 44 22.41 -7.06 6.07
N SER A 45 23.47 -7.36 5.34
CA SER A 45 24.69 -6.53 5.31
C SER A 45 25.36 -6.55 3.95
N VAL A 46 26.08 -5.48 3.65
CA VAL A 46 26.94 -5.38 2.44
C VAL A 46 27.99 -6.49 2.42
N ASP A 47 28.65 -6.74 3.58
CA ASP A 47 29.71 -7.74 3.69
C ASP A 47 29.19 -9.16 3.38
N ASP A 48 27.98 -9.51 3.82
CA ASP A 48 27.38 -10.80 3.53
C ASP A 48 27.01 -10.94 2.05
N ALA A 49 26.48 -9.88 1.44
CA ALA A 49 26.16 -9.85 0.01
C ALA A 49 27.44 -9.96 -0.85
N GLU A 50 28.52 -9.25 -0.49
CA GLU A 50 29.80 -9.32 -1.19
C GLU A 50 30.42 -10.71 -1.11
N ASN A 51 30.37 -11.34 0.06
CA ASN A 51 30.96 -12.66 0.28
C ASN A 51 30.03 -13.82 -0.09
N GLY A 52 28.75 -13.57 -0.39
CA GLY A 52 27.75 -14.59 -0.74
C GLY A 52 27.45 -15.55 0.42
N VAL A 53 27.43 -15.04 1.64
CA VAL A 53 27.17 -15.81 2.88
C VAL A 53 25.95 -15.28 3.60
N ASN A 54 25.40 -16.08 4.52
CA ASN A 54 24.25 -15.68 5.37
C ASN A 54 23.04 -15.13 4.57
N ALA A 55 22.78 -15.72 3.39
CA ALA A 55 21.59 -15.35 2.63
C ALA A 55 20.31 -15.61 3.44
N LEU A 56 19.35 -14.72 3.34
CA LEU A 56 18.05 -14.85 3.97
C LEU A 56 17.22 -15.96 3.32
N GLU A 57 16.38 -16.59 4.13
CA GLU A 57 15.36 -17.53 3.62
C GLU A 57 14.34 -16.78 2.79
N ASN A 58 13.79 -17.41 1.74
CA ASN A 58 12.87 -16.77 0.82
C ASN A 58 11.59 -16.22 1.51
N ALA A 59 11.06 -16.96 2.47
CA ALA A 59 9.98 -16.47 3.35
C ALA A 59 10.62 -15.76 4.55
N TYR A 60 10.39 -14.45 4.67
CA TYR A 60 11.01 -13.62 5.69
C TYR A 60 9.98 -12.73 6.37
N THR A 61 10.13 -12.54 7.69
CA THR A 61 9.31 -11.59 8.45
C THR A 61 10.09 -10.32 8.71
N VAL A 62 9.62 -9.20 8.16
CA VAL A 62 10.17 -7.87 8.46
C VAL A 62 9.59 -7.40 9.79
N VAL A 63 10.44 -6.91 10.68
CA VAL A 63 10.04 -6.30 11.96
C VAL A 63 10.44 -4.83 11.93
N ASP A 64 9.48 -3.95 12.05
CA ASP A 64 9.59 -2.50 11.95
C ASP A 64 10.20 -2.04 10.62
N TYR A 65 11.47 -2.32 10.37
CA TYR A 65 12.13 -2.07 9.08
C TYR A 65 13.32 -3.02 8.87
N ILE A 66 13.74 -3.14 7.62
CA ILE A 66 14.95 -3.87 7.24
C ILE A 66 15.62 -3.24 6.01
N ASP A 67 16.95 -3.11 6.06
CA ASP A 67 17.77 -2.82 4.90
C ASP A 67 18.19 -4.13 4.25
N LEU A 68 17.86 -4.30 2.99
CA LEU A 68 18.18 -5.48 2.20
C LEU A 68 19.29 -5.17 1.20
N PHE A 69 20.30 -6.01 1.17
CA PHE A 69 21.40 -5.99 0.22
C PHE A 69 21.29 -7.17 -0.72
N VAL A 70 21.33 -6.92 -2.02
CA VAL A 70 21.07 -7.92 -3.05
C VAL A 70 22.37 -8.34 -3.73
N ARG A 71 22.60 -9.66 -3.81
CA ARG A 71 23.65 -10.24 -4.64
C ARG A 71 23.01 -10.90 -5.85
N ILE A 72 23.48 -10.56 -7.05
CA ILE A 72 23.11 -11.20 -8.31
C ILE A 72 24.37 -11.87 -8.87
N GLU A 73 24.35 -13.18 -9.05
CA GLU A 73 25.46 -13.95 -9.55
C GLU A 73 25.07 -14.66 -10.86
N ASP A 74 25.90 -14.52 -11.88
CA ASP A 74 25.75 -15.21 -13.16
C ASP A 74 26.08 -16.70 -13.00
N ASN A 75 25.13 -17.58 -13.34
CA ASN A 75 25.20 -19.02 -13.11
C ASN A 75 26.29 -19.73 -13.93
N ILE A 76 26.82 -19.07 -14.99
CA ILE A 76 27.84 -19.64 -15.88
C ILE A 76 29.23 -19.15 -15.49
N THR A 77 29.36 -17.85 -15.25
CA THR A 77 30.69 -17.23 -15.05
C THR A 77 31.06 -17.04 -13.59
N ALA A 78 30.07 -17.16 -12.67
CA ALA A 78 30.17 -16.83 -11.26
C ALA A 78 30.59 -15.36 -11.00
N CYS A 79 30.47 -14.47 -12.00
CA CYS A 79 30.62 -13.05 -11.80
C CYS A 79 29.37 -12.51 -11.09
N TYR A 80 29.55 -11.59 -10.14
CA TYR A 80 28.47 -11.06 -9.36
C TYR A 80 28.50 -9.55 -9.20
N ILE A 81 27.38 -9.00 -8.79
CA ILE A 81 27.24 -7.66 -8.25
C ILE A 81 26.53 -7.73 -6.89
N SER A 82 26.85 -6.79 -6.00
CA SER A 82 26.31 -6.72 -4.63
C SER A 82 26.05 -5.28 -4.16
N ASN A 83 25.93 -4.35 -5.09
CA ASN A 83 25.77 -2.92 -4.83
C ASN A 83 24.33 -2.42 -5.07
N ILE A 84 23.36 -3.31 -4.89
CA ILE A 84 21.93 -3.00 -4.91
C ILE A 84 21.42 -3.12 -3.48
N ASP A 85 20.76 -2.11 -3.00
CA ASP A 85 20.12 -2.09 -1.70
C ASP A 85 18.77 -1.39 -1.77
N PHE A 86 17.89 -1.72 -0.85
CA PHE A 86 16.60 -1.05 -0.62
C PHE A 86 16.11 -1.32 0.80
N THR A 87 15.27 -0.44 1.31
CA THR A 87 14.67 -0.55 2.64
C THR A 87 13.21 -0.96 2.52
N LEU A 88 12.79 -1.88 3.38
CA LEU A 88 11.38 -2.20 3.63
C LEU A 88 11.02 -1.67 5.01
N THR A 89 9.98 -0.83 5.08
CA THR A 89 9.46 -0.29 6.34
C THR A 89 8.04 -0.80 6.57
N VAL A 90 7.75 -1.28 7.77
CA VAL A 90 6.42 -1.80 8.15
C VAL A 90 5.66 -0.70 8.88
N GLU A 91 4.55 -0.26 8.28
CA GLU A 91 3.69 0.76 8.85
C GLU A 91 2.29 0.21 9.12
N PRO A 92 1.61 0.63 10.19
CA PRO A 92 0.23 0.27 10.42
C PRO A 92 -0.66 0.92 9.35
N LYS A 93 -1.72 0.21 8.93
CA LYS A 93 -2.77 0.83 8.11
C LYS A 93 -3.44 1.97 8.86
N PRO A 94 -3.93 3.00 8.16
CA PRO A 94 -4.70 4.08 8.78
C PRO A 94 -5.86 3.53 9.63
N LEU A 95 -5.98 4.04 10.84
CA LEU A 95 -7.12 3.72 11.70
C LEU A 95 -8.35 4.51 11.25
N PHE A 96 -9.52 3.90 11.30
CA PHE A 96 -10.77 4.54 10.93
C PHE A 96 -11.96 3.92 11.68
N THR A 97 -13.07 4.64 11.72
CA THR A 97 -14.35 4.14 12.21
C THR A 97 -15.37 4.16 11.07
N PRO A 98 -15.87 3.00 10.61
CA PRO A 98 -16.88 3.00 9.56
C PRO A 98 -18.19 3.63 10.06
N PRO A 99 -18.94 4.36 9.21
CA PRO A 99 -20.27 4.85 9.56
C PRO A 99 -21.20 3.68 9.93
N ASP A 100 -21.88 3.78 11.06
CA ASP A 100 -22.77 2.73 11.57
C ASP A 100 -24.19 2.81 10.99
N GLN A 101 -24.54 3.91 10.32
CA GLN A 101 -25.86 4.14 9.73
C GLN A 101 -25.73 4.64 8.28
N PRO A 102 -26.65 4.23 7.39
CA PRO A 102 -26.73 4.80 6.06
C PRO A 102 -27.21 6.26 6.10
N ILE A 103 -26.76 7.06 5.15
CA ILE A 103 -27.34 8.40 4.92
C ILE A 103 -28.69 8.22 4.24
N ILE A 104 -29.76 8.71 4.87
CA ILE A 104 -31.14 8.62 4.35
C ILE A 104 -31.65 10.04 4.14
N LEU A 105 -32.06 10.34 2.93
CA LEU A 105 -32.65 11.64 2.55
C LEU A 105 -34.01 11.45 1.95
N CYS A 106 -34.85 12.49 2.07
CA CYS A 106 -36.13 12.58 1.36
C CYS A 106 -35.87 13.12 -0.05
N ASP A 107 -36.44 12.45 -1.02
CA ASP A 107 -36.47 12.86 -2.42
C ASP A 107 -37.80 13.61 -2.63
N GLU A 108 -37.74 14.94 -2.92
CA GLU A 108 -38.91 15.82 -2.98
C GLU A 108 -39.73 15.64 -4.25
N ASP A 109 -39.08 15.27 -5.36
CA ASP A 109 -39.73 15.11 -6.67
C ASP A 109 -39.95 13.64 -7.08
N THR A 110 -39.49 12.71 -6.26
CA THR A 110 -39.67 11.25 -6.39
C THR A 110 -39.07 10.64 -7.65
N ASP A 111 -37.99 11.25 -8.18
CA ASP A 111 -37.27 10.73 -9.35
C ASP A 111 -36.14 9.74 -8.96
N GLY A 112 -35.83 9.61 -7.68
CA GLY A 112 -34.82 8.71 -7.13
C GLY A 112 -33.43 9.33 -7.03
N PHE A 113 -33.27 10.62 -7.38
CA PHE A 113 -31.99 11.31 -7.39
C PHE A 113 -32.07 12.57 -6.52
N THR A 114 -31.01 12.83 -5.75
CA THR A 114 -30.96 14.03 -4.92
C THR A 114 -29.49 14.43 -4.69
N THR A 115 -29.28 15.69 -4.33
CA THR A 115 -27.96 16.17 -3.92
C THR A 115 -27.70 15.79 -2.46
N ILE A 116 -26.60 15.16 -2.21
CA ILE A 116 -26.21 14.59 -0.91
C ILE A 116 -24.89 15.22 -0.49
N ASP A 117 -24.82 15.70 0.74
CA ASP A 117 -23.54 16.00 1.38
C ASP A 117 -22.99 14.72 2.04
N ILE A 118 -22.09 14.01 1.35
CA ILE A 118 -21.45 12.82 1.88
C ILE A 118 -20.25 13.16 2.76
N SER A 119 -19.79 14.41 2.77
CA SER A 119 -18.68 14.84 3.62
C SER A 119 -19.02 14.87 5.11
N ILE A 120 -20.30 14.84 5.45
CA ILE A 120 -20.77 14.84 6.85
C ILE A 120 -20.25 13.64 7.66
N VAL A 121 -19.91 12.52 7.00
CA VAL A 121 -19.37 11.33 7.68
C VAL A 121 -17.83 11.33 7.73
N THR A 122 -17.15 12.28 7.09
CA THR A 122 -15.69 12.32 7.01
C THR A 122 -15.06 12.39 8.40
N GLU A 123 -15.56 13.27 9.26
CA GLU A 123 -15.03 13.43 10.62
C GLU A 123 -15.21 12.17 11.45
N ASP A 124 -16.36 11.48 11.31
CA ASP A 124 -16.59 10.21 12.01
C ASP A 124 -15.69 9.09 11.50
N ILE A 125 -15.47 9.03 10.18
CA ILE A 125 -14.55 8.09 9.53
C ILE A 125 -13.11 8.31 10.03
N MET A 126 -12.69 9.56 10.20
CA MET A 126 -11.34 9.92 10.66
C MET A 126 -11.15 9.72 12.17
N ARG A 127 -12.14 9.26 12.91
CA ARG A 127 -11.99 8.96 14.35
C ARG A 127 -11.31 7.62 14.55
N GLY A 128 -10.23 7.63 15.32
CA GLY A 128 -9.61 6.40 15.84
C GLY A 128 -10.48 5.71 16.91
N PRO A 129 -10.06 4.52 17.36
CA PRO A 129 -10.78 3.74 18.38
C PRO A 129 -10.93 4.45 19.74
N ASP A 130 -10.08 5.43 20.02
CA ASP A 130 -10.11 6.29 21.21
C ASP A 130 -11.02 7.51 21.06
N GLY A 131 -11.63 7.68 19.87
CA GLY A 131 -12.51 8.80 19.52
C GLY A 131 -11.80 10.09 19.11
N ALA A 132 -10.45 10.10 19.08
CA ALA A 132 -9.69 11.24 18.58
C ALA A 132 -9.74 11.29 17.04
N ILE A 133 -9.73 12.50 16.48
CA ILE A 133 -9.63 12.69 15.02
C ILE A 133 -8.17 12.53 14.61
N ILE A 134 -7.95 11.74 13.57
CA ILE A 134 -6.63 11.52 12.97
C ILE A 134 -6.52 12.48 11.78
N GLU A 135 -5.98 13.67 12.05
CA GLU A 135 -5.92 14.78 11.05
C GLU A 135 -4.97 14.47 9.88
N GLU A 136 -4.04 13.52 10.06
CA GLU A 136 -3.10 13.09 9.04
C GLU A 136 -3.75 12.26 7.93
N ASN A 137 -4.93 11.68 8.19
CA ASN A 137 -5.63 10.87 7.20
C ASN A 137 -6.25 11.71 6.08
N ILE A 138 -6.08 11.24 4.85
CA ILE A 138 -6.79 11.75 3.67
C ILE A 138 -7.95 10.80 3.37
N VAL A 139 -9.16 11.34 3.26
CA VAL A 139 -10.36 10.57 2.94
C VAL A 139 -10.85 10.94 1.55
N THR A 140 -11.01 9.94 0.68
CA THR A 140 -11.61 10.10 -0.64
C THR A 140 -12.80 9.17 -0.81
N TYR A 141 -13.77 9.59 -1.62
CA TYR A 141 -14.99 8.84 -1.91
C TYR A 141 -15.00 8.41 -3.37
N HIS A 142 -15.50 7.21 -3.65
CA HIS A 142 -15.51 6.62 -4.97
C HIS A 142 -16.83 5.92 -5.26
N GLU A 143 -17.25 5.91 -6.53
CA GLU A 143 -18.48 5.24 -6.96
C GLU A 143 -18.29 3.73 -7.15
N THR A 144 -17.05 3.28 -7.35
CA THR A 144 -16.73 1.86 -7.55
C THR A 144 -15.63 1.37 -6.62
N ALA A 145 -15.66 0.07 -6.29
CA ALA A 145 -14.60 -0.57 -5.52
C ALA A 145 -13.25 -0.58 -6.28
N GLU A 146 -13.28 -0.64 -7.61
CA GLU A 146 -12.09 -0.60 -8.45
C GLU A 146 -11.38 0.75 -8.34
N ASP A 147 -12.13 1.86 -8.47
CA ASP A 147 -11.58 3.21 -8.33
C ASP A 147 -11.02 3.46 -6.94
N MET A 148 -11.73 2.99 -5.90
CA MET A 148 -11.24 3.08 -4.52
C MET A 148 -9.92 2.33 -4.34
N ASN A 149 -9.80 1.10 -4.86
CA ASN A 149 -8.58 0.29 -4.74
C ASN A 149 -7.40 0.91 -5.49
N LEU A 150 -7.66 1.52 -6.65
CA LEU A 150 -6.63 2.17 -7.47
C LEU A 150 -6.35 3.63 -7.06
N GLY A 151 -7.16 4.23 -6.19
CA GLY A 151 -7.07 5.64 -5.86
C GLY A 151 -7.39 6.57 -7.04
N THR A 152 -8.23 6.11 -7.98
CA THR A 152 -8.60 6.84 -9.20
C THR A 152 -10.02 7.35 -9.14
N ASN A 153 -10.34 8.36 -9.95
CA ASN A 153 -11.69 8.91 -10.10
C ASN A 153 -12.40 9.23 -8.76
N PRO A 154 -11.76 9.94 -7.81
CA PRO A 154 -12.45 10.34 -6.60
C PRO A 154 -13.61 11.29 -6.91
N ILE A 155 -14.65 11.26 -6.08
CA ILE A 155 -15.76 12.21 -6.16
C ILE A 155 -15.21 13.60 -5.81
N GLU A 156 -15.18 14.50 -6.80
CA GLU A 156 -14.55 15.83 -6.69
C GLU A 156 -15.23 16.75 -5.67
N ASN A 157 -16.55 16.62 -5.51
CA ASN A 157 -17.33 17.47 -4.62
C ASN A 157 -18.21 16.64 -3.67
N PRO A 158 -17.64 16.08 -2.60
CA PRO A 158 -18.40 15.28 -1.62
C PRO A 158 -19.53 16.06 -0.92
N ALA A 159 -19.39 17.37 -0.77
CA ALA A 159 -20.40 18.21 -0.12
C ALA A 159 -21.65 18.45 -0.99
N ALA A 160 -21.61 18.11 -2.28
CA ALA A 160 -22.74 18.27 -3.19
C ALA A 160 -22.74 17.16 -4.25
N TYR A 161 -22.68 15.92 -3.79
CA TYR A 161 -22.74 14.75 -4.64
C TYR A 161 -24.19 14.44 -5.07
N VAL A 162 -24.40 14.15 -6.34
CA VAL A 162 -25.71 13.67 -6.83
C VAL A 162 -25.61 12.16 -7.02
N ASN A 163 -26.47 11.40 -6.34
CA ASN A 163 -26.48 9.95 -6.47
C ASN A 163 -26.82 9.51 -7.91
N ILE A 164 -26.22 8.41 -8.34
CA ILE A 164 -26.45 7.81 -9.67
C ILE A 164 -27.34 6.55 -9.62
N ALA A 165 -27.68 6.11 -8.43
CA ALA A 165 -28.58 4.98 -8.16
C ALA A 165 -29.27 5.15 -6.80
N ASN A 166 -30.39 4.45 -6.59
CA ASN A 166 -31.12 4.46 -5.32
C ASN A 166 -31.60 3.03 -4.98
N PRO A 167 -31.09 2.37 -3.91
CA PRO A 167 -29.96 2.82 -3.08
C PRO A 167 -28.63 2.77 -3.82
N GLN A 168 -27.65 3.55 -3.36
CA GLN A 168 -26.29 3.56 -3.86
C GLN A 168 -25.30 3.21 -2.76
N ILE A 169 -24.27 2.43 -3.11
CA ILE A 169 -23.09 2.17 -2.27
C ILE A 169 -21.97 3.08 -2.75
N LEU A 170 -21.35 3.79 -1.85
CA LEU A 170 -20.12 4.52 -2.09
C LEU A 170 -18.97 3.85 -1.33
N TYR A 171 -17.79 3.94 -1.89
CA TYR A 171 -16.58 3.35 -1.34
C TYR A 171 -15.69 4.46 -0.80
N VAL A 172 -15.06 4.22 0.32
CA VAL A 172 -14.18 5.18 1.00
C VAL A 172 -12.76 4.65 0.99
N ARG A 173 -11.82 5.48 0.57
CA ARG A 173 -10.39 5.25 0.69
C ARG A 173 -9.81 6.18 1.72
N ILE A 174 -8.97 5.64 2.60
CA ILE A 174 -8.29 6.38 3.64
C ILE A 174 -6.80 6.16 3.43
N GLU A 175 -6.05 7.23 3.32
CA GLU A 175 -4.60 7.21 3.16
C GLU A 175 -3.96 7.99 4.30
N ASP A 176 -2.86 7.50 4.82
CA ASP A 176 -2.02 8.24 5.73
C ASP A 176 -1.18 9.25 4.92
N ASN A 177 -1.28 10.54 5.28
CA ASN A 177 -0.54 11.60 4.61
C ASN A 177 0.92 11.72 5.13
N MET A 178 1.28 10.94 6.15
CA MET A 178 2.63 10.95 6.75
C MET A 178 3.64 10.12 5.96
N THR A 179 3.18 9.22 5.08
CA THR A 179 4.02 8.35 4.26
C THR A 179 4.04 8.86 2.81
N PRO A 180 5.22 9.21 2.27
CA PRO A 180 5.37 9.67 0.89
C PRO A 180 5.11 8.55 -0.13
#